data_212734e6289a85271633bbc199346e4d
#
_entry.id   212734e6289a85271633bbc199346e4d
#
_cell.length_a   1.000
_cell.length_b   1.000
_cell.length_c   1.000
_cell.angle_alpha   90.00
_cell.angle_beta   90.00
_cell.angle_gamma   90.00
#
_symmetry.space_group_name_H-M   'P 1'
#
loop_
_entity.id
_entity.type
_entity.pdbx_description
1 polymer ?
#
loop_
_entity_poly.entity_id
_entity_poly.type
_entity_poly.pdbx_seq_one_letter_code
_entity_poly.pdbx_strand_id
1 'polypeptide(L)'
;ARDKSRIGVYLGITEHGNVETENEVYNISQFKYDTKFWTHHHNPRTVANNPAGEVSMNLGITGPAYTIGAACAAGNMGLIHAAQMLRLGEVDLAIGGGVSESPQTFGIFAGFKSQNALASHADPTKASRPFDKARNGIVISEGGCIYTLERLEDAQARGAKIYGEIAGYHVNSDATDYVLPNPERQAECVRKAIAHAGMTIEDID
;
A
#
# COMPACT_ATOMS: atom_id res chain seq x y z
N ALA A 1 -28.00 9.16 -4.55
CA ALA A 1 -26.53 9.30 -4.68
C ALA A 1 -25.96 9.47 -3.27
N ARG A 2 -24.80 8.86 -2.98
CA ARG A 2 -24.13 9.05 -1.69
C ARG A 2 -23.55 10.46 -1.59
N ASP A 3 -23.53 10.99 -0.37
CA ASP A 3 -22.81 12.22 -0.07
C ASP A 3 -21.29 11.99 -0.21
N LYS A 4 -20.66 12.65 -1.17
CA LYS A 4 -19.26 12.51 -1.48
C LYS A 4 -18.33 13.07 -0.40
N SER A 5 -18.83 13.92 0.49
CA SER A 5 -18.10 14.39 1.66
C SER A 5 -17.96 13.33 2.75
N ARG A 6 -18.79 12.28 2.69
CA ARG A 6 -18.80 11.13 3.59
C ARG A 6 -18.08 9.90 3.02
N ILE A 7 -17.31 10.07 1.94
CA ILE A 7 -16.49 9.02 1.34
C ILE A 7 -15.02 9.34 1.59
N GLY A 8 -14.27 8.40 2.16
CA GLY A 8 -12.84 8.53 2.41
C GLY A 8 -11.97 7.72 1.45
N VAL A 9 -10.74 8.17 1.19
CA VAL A 9 -9.73 7.48 0.38
C VAL A 9 -8.46 7.32 1.22
N TYR A 10 -8.08 6.07 1.52
CA TYR A 10 -6.96 5.73 2.40
C TYR A 10 -6.08 4.70 1.69
N LEU A 11 -5.02 5.17 1.04
CA LEU A 11 -4.13 4.31 0.25
C LEU A 11 -2.77 4.17 0.91
N GLY A 12 -2.36 2.92 1.11
CA GLY A 12 -1.00 2.60 1.53
C GLY A 12 -0.04 2.68 0.36
N ILE A 13 1.09 3.33 0.56
CA ILE A 13 2.19 3.39 -0.40
C ILE A 13 3.52 3.11 0.32
N THR A 14 4.44 2.46 -0.38
CA THR A 14 5.82 2.28 0.10
C THR A 14 6.67 3.46 -0.32
N GLU A 15 6.65 3.74 -1.58
CA GLU A 15 7.31 4.86 -2.25
C GLU A 15 6.42 5.41 -3.35
N HIS A 16 6.66 6.67 -3.74
CA HIS A 16 5.93 7.34 -4.81
C HIS A 16 6.77 8.42 -5.47
N GLY A 17 6.62 8.55 -6.79
CA GLY A 17 7.26 9.59 -7.57
C GLY A 17 8.76 9.38 -7.85
N ASN A 18 9.34 8.24 -7.46
CA ASN A 18 10.74 7.96 -7.72
C ASN A 18 11.03 7.82 -9.22
N VAL A 19 10.17 7.13 -9.96
CA VAL A 19 10.28 6.97 -11.42
C VAL A 19 10.28 8.32 -12.11
N GLU A 20 9.32 9.19 -11.78
CA GLU A 20 9.23 10.54 -12.32
C GLU A 20 10.48 11.35 -12.00
N THR A 21 10.94 11.29 -10.75
CA THR A 21 12.12 12.04 -10.30
C THR A 21 13.40 11.56 -10.99
N GLU A 22 13.63 10.26 -11.07
CA GLU A 22 14.81 9.69 -11.75
C GLU A 22 14.83 10.05 -13.23
N ASN A 23 13.68 9.96 -13.92
CA ASN A 23 13.55 10.33 -15.32
C ASN A 23 13.80 11.82 -15.54
N GLU A 24 13.22 12.69 -14.70
CA GLU A 24 13.42 14.14 -14.82
C GLU A 24 14.89 14.53 -14.53
N VAL A 25 15.53 13.93 -13.53
CA VAL A 25 16.96 14.17 -13.24
C VAL A 25 17.83 13.74 -14.42
N TYR A 26 17.53 12.57 -15.02
CA TYR A 26 18.23 12.12 -16.21
C TYR A 26 18.01 13.09 -17.38
N ASN A 27 16.78 13.46 -17.67
CA ASN A 27 16.42 14.35 -18.76
C ASN A 27 17.11 15.72 -18.63
N ILE A 28 16.97 16.37 -17.47
CA ILE A 28 17.55 17.71 -17.28
C ILE A 28 19.08 17.73 -17.35
N SER A 29 19.73 16.61 -17.04
CA SER A 29 21.18 16.48 -17.18
C SER A 29 21.66 16.69 -18.63
N GLN A 30 20.83 16.31 -19.62
CA GLN A 30 21.09 16.52 -21.04
C GLN A 30 21.06 18.01 -21.44
N PHE A 31 20.44 18.84 -20.63
CA PHE A 31 20.30 20.29 -20.82
C PHE A 31 21.14 21.10 -19.82
N LYS A 32 22.23 20.51 -19.30
CA LYS A 32 23.13 21.16 -18.32
C LYS A 32 22.40 21.70 -17.08
N TYR A 33 21.35 21.00 -16.64
CA TYR A 33 20.53 21.37 -15.49
C TYR A 33 19.79 22.72 -15.62
N ASP A 34 19.49 23.18 -16.83
CA ASP A 34 18.68 24.39 -17.05
C ASP A 34 17.23 24.10 -16.69
N THR A 35 16.78 24.67 -15.58
CA THR A 35 15.46 24.42 -14.98
C THR A 35 14.25 24.75 -15.86
N LYS A 36 14.44 25.51 -16.95
CA LYS A 36 13.37 25.75 -17.93
C LYS A 36 12.87 24.47 -18.62
N PHE A 37 13.69 23.40 -18.62
CA PHE A 37 13.34 22.10 -19.17
C PHE A 37 12.75 21.13 -18.13
N TRP A 38 12.63 21.54 -16.85
CA TRP A 38 11.98 20.75 -15.84
C TRP A 38 10.45 20.81 -15.98
N THR A 39 9.76 19.68 -15.86
CA THR A 39 8.31 19.67 -15.93
C THR A 39 7.67 20.28 -14.68
N HIS A 40 6.72 21.21 -14.88
CA HIS A 40 5.95 21.78 -13.78
C HIS A 40 4.96 20.77 -13.16
N HIS A 41 4.72 19.64 -13.83
CA HIS A 41 3.89 18.56 -13.30
C HIS A 41 4.63 17.64 -12.32
N HIS A 42 5.96 17.77 -12.18
CA HIS A 42 6.75 16.93 -11.30
C HIS A 42 6.22 16.97 -9.86
N ASN A 43 6.16 18.15 -9.25
CA ASN A 43 5.76 18.26 -7.85
C ASN A 43 4.37 17.66 -7.56
N PRO A 44 3.29 18.01 -8.28
CA PRO A 44 1.99 17.42 -8.01
C PRO A 44 1.94 15.90 -8.24
N ARG A 45 2.82 15.34 -9.09
CA ARG A 45 2.87 13.90 -9.34
C ARG A 45 3.73 13.13 -8.34
N THR A 46 4.67 13.78 -7.68
CA THR A 46 5.63 13.12 -6.79
C THR A 46 5.34 13.31 -5.30
N VAL A 47 4.43 14.21 -4.92
CA VAL A 47 4.02 14.33 -3.51
C VAL A 47 3.30 13.08 -3.03
N ALA A 48 3.61 12.68 -1.79
CA ALA A 48 3.18 11.40 -1.24
C ALA A 48 1.65 11.17 -1.23
N ASN A 49 0.85 12.23 -1.18
CA ASN A 49 -0.61 12.14 -1.21
C ASN A 49 -1.21 12.05 -2.63
N ASN A 50 -0.39 12.10 -3.69
CA ASN A 50 -0.89 12.10 -5.07
C ASN A 50 -1.81 10.91 -5.38
N PRO A 51 -1.49 9.63 -5.05
CA PRO A 51 -2.36 8.50 -5.41
C PRO A 51 -3.79 8.64 -4.84
N ALA A 52 -3.92 9.03 -3.58
CA ALA A 52 -5.25 9.27 -2.99
C ALA A 52 -5.93 10.51 -3.58
N GLY A 53 -5.15 11.55 -3.89
CA GLY A 53 -5.63 12.77 -4.56
C GLY A 53 -6.19 12.49 -5.94
N GLU A 54 -5.49 11.72 -6.77
CA GLU A 54 -5.95 11.31 -8.11
C GLU A 54 -7.27 10.54 -8.04
N VAL A 55 -7.40 9.59 -7.11
CA VAL A 55 -8.65 8.84 -6.92
C VAL A 55 -9.77 9.79 -6.49
N SER A 56 -9.51 10.70 -5.55
CA SER A 56 -10.53 11.65 -5.08
C SER A 56 -11.00 12.59 -6.18
N MET A 57 -10.08 13.13 -6.97
CA MET A 57 -10.42 14.01 -8.12
C MET A 57 -11.22 13.28 -9.18
N ASN A 58 -10.79 12.09 -9.60
CA ASN A 58 -11.45 11.32 -10.64
C ASN A 58 -12.87 10.89 -10.25
N LEU A 59 -13.10 10.58 -8.98
CA LEU A 59 -14.41 10.18 -8.48
C LEU A 59 -15.23 11.35 -7.92
N GLY A 60 -14.65 12.54 -7.83
CA GLY A 60 -15.27 13.73 -7.24
C GLY A 60 -15.57 13.55 -5.76
N ILE A 61 -14.71 12.81 -5.03
CA ILE A 61 -14.81 12.61 -3.59
C ILE A 61 -14.31 13.86 -2.88
N THR A 62 -15.09 14.38 -1.93
CA THR A 62 -14.78 15.60 -1.17
C THR A 62 -14.53 15.32 0.31
N GLY A 63 -14.60 14.05 0.73
CA GLY A 63 -14.22 13.61 2.06
C GLY A 63 -12.70 13.44 2.21
N PRO A 64 -12.21 12.92 3.34
CA PRO A 64 -10.79 12.74 3.61
C PRO A 64 -10.11 11.88 2.54
N ALA A 65 -8.97 12.34 1.99
CA ALA A 65 -8.19 11.60 1.01
C ALA A 65 -6.70 11.79 1.28
N TYR A 66 -5.99 10.70 1.64
CA TYR A 66 -4.56 10.73 1.90
C TYR A 66 -3.92 9.34 1.83
N THR A 67 -2.60 9.33 1.74
CA THR A 67 -1.80 8.11 1.71
C THR A 67 -1.13 7.83 3.04
N ILE A 68 -0.78 6.56 3.26
CA ILE A 68 -0.19 6.06 4.49
C ILE A 68 1.09 5.30 4.15
N GLY A 69 2.21 5.75 4.72
CA GLY A 69 3.50 5.08 4.59
C GLY A 69 3.70 4.06 5.70
N ALA A 70 3.96 2.80 5.34
CA ALA A 70 4.33 1.73 6.25
C ALA A 70 5.14 0.63 5.54
N ALA A 71 6.00 1.02 4.61
CA ALA A 71 6.79 0.12 3.78
C ALA A 71 5.92 -1.05 3.24
N CYS A 72 6.39 -2.29 3.32
CA CYS A 72 5.67 -3.48 2.81
C CYS A 72 4.27 -3.68 3.46
N ALA A 73 4.04 -3.15 4.66
CA ALA A 73 2.75 -3.21 5.34
C ALA A 73 1.76 -2.11 4.92
N ALA A 74 2.16 -1.18 4.05
CA ALA A 74 1.38 0.01 3.74
C ALA A 74 -0.03 -0.30 3.22
N GLY A 75 -0.17 -1.28 2.33
CA GLY A 75 -1.48 -1.71 1.82
C GLY A 75 -2.43 -2.19 2.92
N ASN A 76 -1.92 -2.99 3.86
CA ASN A 76 -2.68 -3.41 5.03
C ASN A 76 -3.05 -2.23 5.93
N MET A 77 -2.13 -1.26 6.10
CA MET A 77 -2.42 -0.04 6.86
C MET A 77 -3.52 0.80 6.22
N GLY A 78 -3.57 0.88 4.89
CA GLY A 78 -4.67 1.52 4.15
C GLY A 78 -6.02 0.89 4.47
N LEU A 79 -6.10 -0.46 4.47
CA LEU A 79 -7.32 -1.20 4.84
C LEU A 79 -7.71 -1.00 6.31
N ILE A 80 -6.74 -1.13 7.23
CA ILE A 80 -6.95 -0.94 8.67
C ILE A 80 -7.49 0.47 8.94
N HIS A 81 -6.87 1.48 8.35
CA HIS A 81 -7.27 2.86 8.57
C HIS A 81 -8.66 3.17 8.00
N ALA A 82 -8.95 2.65 6.79
CA ALA A 82 -10.30 2.73 6.23
C ALA A 82 -11.36 2.12 7.14
N ALA A 83 -11.09 0.94 7.71
CA ALA A 83 -11.98 0.29 8.66
C ALA A 83 -12.13 1.09 9.96
N GLN A 84 -11.06 1.72 10.46
CA GLN A 84 -11.10 2.58 11.64
C GLN A 84 -11.98 3.82 11.41
N MET A 85 -11.83 4.49 10.27
CA MET A 85 -12.62 5.70 9.96
C MET A 85 -14.12 5.39 9.80
N LEU A 86 -14.47 4.23 9.26
CA LEU A 86 -15.85 3.74 9.23
C LEU A 86 -16.41 3.48 10.65
N ARG A 87 -15.62 2.80 11.51
CA ARG A 87 -16.00 2.51 12.90
C ARG A 87 -16.16 3.77 13.74
N LEU A 88 -15.34 4.80 13.51
CA LEU A 88 -15.43 6.10 14.16
C LEU A 88 -16.59 6.95 13.62
N GLY A 89 -17.24 6.55 12.53
CA GLY A 89 -18.32 7.33 11.92
C GLY A 89 -17.84 8.58 11.17
N GLU A 90 -16.54 8.71 10.92
CA GLU A 90 -15.95 9.83 10.15
C GLU A 90 -16.38 9.79 8.69
N VAL A 91 -16.55 8.58 8.15
CA VAL A 91 -17.02 8.34 6.77
C VAL A 91 -18.07 7.24 6.77
N ASP A 92 -18.87 7.16 5.70
CA ASP A 92 -19.89 6.13 5.50
C ASP A 92 -19.49 5.12 4.43
N LEU A 93 -18.50 5.46 3.63
CA LEU A 93 -17.85 4.57 2.68
C LEU A 93 -16.35 4.92 2.66
N ALA A 94 -15.50 3.91 2.59
CA ALA A 94 -14.06 4.10 2.49
C ALA A 94 -13.49 3.31 1.32
N ILE A 95 -12.57 3.92 0.58
CA ILE A 95 -11.71 3.28 -0.40
C ILE A 95 -10.38 3.03 0.29
N GLY A 96 -10.00 1.77 0.47
CA GLY A 96 -8.80 1.38 1.20
C GLY A 96 -8.01 0.29 0.48
N GLY A 97 -6.71 0.28 0.68
CA GLY A 97 -5.81 -0.68 0.05
C GLY A 97 -4.42 -0.11 -0.18
N GLY A 98 -3.72 -0.58 -1.19
CA GLY A 98 -2.37 -0.12 -1.49
C GLY A 98 -2.01 -0.14 -2.95
N VAL A 99 -0.99 0.65 -3.29
CA VAL A 99 -0.42 0.76 -4.63
C VAL A 99 1.11 0.84 -4.56
N SER A 100 1.80 0.39 -5.60
CA SER A 100 3.26 0.47 -5.72
C SER A 100 3.70 0.50 -7.18
N GLU A 101 4.85 1.15 -7.46
CA GLU A 101 5.43 1.32 -8.80
C GLU A 101 6.90 0.88 -8.89
N SER A 102 7.38 0.05 -7.97
CA SER A 102 8.80 -0.25 -7.73
C SER A 102 9.66 -0.75 -8.91
N PRO A 103 9.17 -1.56 -9.89
CA PRO A 103 10.03 -2.14 -10.93
C PRO A 103 10.73 -1.13 -11.84
N GLN A 104 10.13 0.04 -12.00
CA GLN A 104 10.66 1.10 -12.89
C GLN A 104 11.66 2.02 -12.18
N THR A 105 11.88 1.82 -10.88
CA THR A 105 12.75 2.66 -10.05
C THR A 105 14.15 2.08 -9.98
N PHE A 106 15.12 2.75 -10.63
CA PHE A 106 16.50 2.30 -10.66
C PHE A 106 17.13 2.21 -9.25
N GLY A 107 16.91 3.20 -8.41
CA GLY A 107 17.48 3.23 -7.05
C GLY A 107 17.04 2.06 -6.18
N ILE A 108 15.77 1.66 -6.25
CA ILE A 108 15.25 0.50 -5.52
C ILE A 108 15.86 -0.79 -6.04
N PHE A 109 15.85 -0.98 -7.35
CA PHE A 109 16.47 -2.15 -7.99
C PHE A 109 17.96 -2.26 -7.64
N ALA A 110 18.72 -1.17 -7.79
CA ALA A 110 20.13 -1.13 -7.50
C ALA A 110 20.43 -1.39 -6.02
N GLY A 111 19.59 -0.85 -5.12
CA GLY A 111 19.69 -1.07 -3.68
C GLY A 111 19.58 -2.55 -3.32
N PHE A 112 18.51 -3.22 -3.74
CA PHE A 112 18.35 -4.67 -3.51
C PHE A 112 19.42 -5.52 -4.20
N LYS A 113 19.82 -5.14 -5.41
CA LYS A 113 20.89 -5.84 -6.13
C LYS A 113 22.24 -5.74 -5.42
N SER A 114 22.60 -4.56 -4.91
CA SER A 114 23.87 -4.35 -4.20
C SER A 114 23.96 -5.15 -2.89
N GLN A 115 22.82 -5.46 -2.28
CA GLN A 115 22.70 -6.28 -1.08
C GLN A 115 22.60 -7.79 -1.39
N ASN A 116 22.65 -8.20 -2.66
CA ASN A 116 22.38 -9.57 -3.11
C ASN A 116 21.00 -10.09 -2.65
N ALA A 117 20.03 -9.19 -2.53
CA ALA A 117 18.69 -9.52 -2.04
C ALA A 117 17.68 -9.86 -3.15
N LEU A 118 18.06 -9.69 -4.44
CA LEU A 118 17.20 -10.06 -5.55
C LEU A 118 17.22 -11.56 -5.81
N ALA A 119 16.05 -12.12 -6.11
CA ALA A 119 15.90 -13.51 -6.50
C ALA A 119 16.59 -13.79 -7.84
N SER A 120 17.12 -15.00 -7.99
CA SER A 120 17.72 -15.49 -9.23
C SER A 120 17.22 -16.91 -9.52
N HIS A 121 16.79 -17.14 -10.76
CA HIS A 121 16.38 -18.45 -11.24
C HIS A 121 16.58 -18.54 -12.76
N ALA A 122 16.97 -19.73 -13.27
CA ALA A 122 17.15 -19.94 -14.69
C ALA A 122 15.87 -19.71 -15.51
N ASP A 123 14.72 -20.10 -14.93
CA ASP A 123 13.40 -19.79 -15.44
C ASP A 123 12.81 -18.61 -14.62
N PRO A 124 12.69 -17.39 -15.18
CA PRO A 124 12.24 -16.22 -14.44
C PRO A 124 10.82 -16.36 -13.90
N THR A 125 9.97 -17.18 -14.51
CA THR A 125 8.59 -17.42 -14.06
C THR A 125 8.54 -18.18 -12.73
N LYS A 126 9.64 -18.78 -12.31
CA LYS A 126 9.82 -19.52 -11.05
C LYS A 126 10.66 -18.81 -10.01
N ALA A 127 11.06 -17.56 -10.27
CA ALA A 127 11.88 -16.79 -9.35
C ALA A 127 11.10 -16.37 -8.09
N SER A 128 9.86 -15.90 -8.26
CA SER A 128 8.97 -15.57 -7.12
C SER A 128 8.38 -16.86 -6.54
N ARG A 129 8.79 -17.19 -5.31
CA ARG A 129 8.38 -18.42 -4.61
C ARG A 129 8.24 -18.18 -3.11
N PRO A 130 7.24 -17.40 -2.69
CA PRO A 130 6.99 -17.13 -1.27
C PRO A 130 6.85 -18.44 -0.47
N PHE A 131 7.45 -18.49 0.72
CA PHE A 131 7.46 -19.64 1.64
C PHE A 131 8.16 -20.90 1.15
N ASP A 132 8.62 -20.97 -0.12
CA ASP A 132 9.38 -22.10 -0.64
C ASP A 132 10.74 -22.24 0.06
N LYS A 133 11.18 -23.47 0.32
CA LYS A 133 12.49 -23.76 0.89
C LYS A 133 13.65 -23.27 0.03
N ALA A 134 13.49 -23.27 -1.29
CA ALA A 134 14.50 -22.86 -2.25
C ALA A 134 14.42 -21.37 -2.63
N ARG A 135 13.60 -20.56 -1.93
CA ARG A 135 13.55 -19.11 -2.17
C ARG A 135 14.92 -18.48 -1.88
N ASN A 136 15.32 -17.56 -2.71
CA ASN A 136 16.67 -16.99 -2.64
C ASN A 136 16.70 -15.46 -2.82
N GLY A 137 15.58 -14.79 -2.61
CA GLY A 137 15.53 -13.34 -2.69
C GLY A 137 14.16 -12.78 -3.09
N ILE A 138 14.15 -11.50 -3.40
CA ILE A 138 12.97 -10.70 -3.71
C ILE A 138 12.81 -10.60 -5.22
N VAL A 139 11.57 -10.70 -5.72
CA VAL A 139 11.19 -10.30 -7.08
C VAL A 139 10.42 -8.99 -6.95
N ILE A 140 11.00 -7.90 -7.44
CA ILE A 140 10.35 -6.59 -7.41
C ILE A 140 9.16 -6.60 -8.36
N SER A 141 8.03 -6.06 -7.91
CA SER A 141 6.79 -6.02 -8.66
C SER A 141 6.09 -4.68 -8.47
N GLU A 142 5.14 -4.39 -9.34
CA GLU A 142 4.20 -3.27 -9.22
C GLU A 142 2.77 -3.78 -9.14
N GLY A 143 1.87 -2.92 -8.72
CA GLY A 143 0.46 -3.25 -8.70
C GLY A 143 -0.36 -2.40 -7.75
N GLY A 144 -1.67 -2.62 -7.79
CA GLY A 144 -2.62 -2.01 -6.88
C GLY A 144 -3.72 -2.99 -6.51
N CYS A 145 -4.08 -3.00 -5.24
CA CYS A 145 -5.24 -3.72 -4.74
C CYS A 145 -6.03 -2.80 -3.82
N ILE A 146 -7.25 -2.48 -4.22
CA ILE A 146 -8.09 -1.48 -3.58
C ILE A 146 -9.49 -2.07 -3.35
N TYR A 147 -10.01 -1.87 -2.16
CA TYR A 147 -11.33 -2.31 -1.74
C TYR A 147 -12.23 -1.12 -1.42
N THR A 148 -13.50 -1.29 -1.71
CA THR A 148 -14.57 -0.44 -1.17
C THR A 148 -15.10 -1.08 0.10
N LEU A 149 -15.02 -0.35 1.21
CA LEU A 149 -15.42 -0.77 2.54
C LEU A 149 -16.64 0.02 3.01
N GLU A 150 -17.56 -0.65 3.69
CA GLU A 150 -18.74 -0.08 4.30
C GLU A 150 -19.01 -0.79 5.63
N ARG A 151 -19.80 -0.19 6.52
CA ARG A 151 -20.38 -0.92 7.64
C ARG A 151 -21.29 -2.03 7.11
N LEU A 152 -21.32 -3.17 7.78
CA LEU A 152 -22.06 -4.35 7.33
C LEU A 152 -23.55 -4.05 7.11
N GLU A 153 -24.15 -3.32 8.06
CA GLU A 153 -25.57 -2.92 7.99
C GLU A 153 -25.87 -2.04 6.77
N ASP A 154 -24.98 -1.12 6.42
CA ASP A 154 -25.14 -0.24 5.24
C ASP A 154 -25.03 -1.04 3.93
N ALA A 155 -24.07 -1.97 3.87
CA ALA A 155 -23.87 -2.85 2.73
C ALA A 155 -25.08 -3.76 2.50
N GLN A 156 -25.61 -4.35 3.57
CA GLN A 156 -26.82 -5.20 3.54
C GLN A 156 -28.07 -4.41 3.13
N ALA A 157 -28.27 -3.21 3.73
CA ALA A 157 -29.43 -2.38 3.45
C ALA A 157 -29.56 -1.99 1.97
N ARG A 158 -28.44 -1.82 1.26
CA ARG A 158 -28.44 -1.52 -0.18
C ARG A 158 -28.35 -2.74 -1.10
N GLY A 159 -28.33 -3.95 -0.54
CA GLY A 159 -28.19 -5.19 -1.31
C GLY A 159 -26.82 -5.36 -1.98
N ALA A 160 -25.73 -4.91 -1.33
CA ALA A 160 -24.40 -5.05 -1.87
C ALA A 160 -23.96 -6.49 -1.95
N LYS A 161 -23.16 -6.83 -2.98
CA LYS A 161 -22.37 -8.06 -2.96
C LYS A 161 -21.24 -7.90 -1.93
N ILE A 162 -21.28 -8.70 -0.89
CA ILE A 162 -20.25 -8.72 0.16
C ILE A 162 -19.26 -9.83 -0.18
N TYR A 163 -17.97 -9.48 -0.29
CA TYR A 163 -16.89 -10.43 -0.59
C TYR A 163 -16.26 -11.01 0.67
N GLY A 164 -16.30 -10.28 1.76
CA GLY A 164 -15.74 -10.66 3.04
C GLY A 164 -15.89 -9.54 4.07
N GLU A 165 -15.46 -9.81 5.28
CA GLU A 165 -15.48 -8.88 6.40
C GLU A 165 -14.07 -8.72 6.99
N ILE A 166 -13.69 -7.50 7.37
CA ILE A 166 -12.50 -7.26 8.18
C ILE A 166 -12.85 -7.54 9.63
N ALA A 167 -12.69 -8.78 10.06
CA ALA A 167 -13.04 -9.22 11.40
C ALA A 167 -12.12 -8.62 12.47
N GLY A 168 -10.81 -8.64 12.21
CA GLY A 168 -9.83 -8.11 13.17
C GLY A 168 -8.54 -7.64 12.50
N TYR A 169 -7.77 -6.87 13.25
CA TYR A 169 -6.44 -6.39 12.84
C TYR A 169 -5.60 -6.04 14.07
N HIS A 170 -4.29 -5.99 13.88
CA HIS A 170 -3.35 -5.41 14.84
C HIS A 170 -2.18 -4.76 14.11
N VAL A 171 -1.51 -3.83 14.77
CA VAL A 171 -0.32 -3.15 14.29
C VAL A 171 0.68 -3.06 15.45
N ASN A 172 1.93 -3.41 15.18
CA ASN A 172 3.04 -3.21 16.10
C ASN A 172 4.32 -2.85 15.33
N SER A 173 5.39 -2.54 16.03
CA SER A 173 6.74 -2.35 15.49
C SER A 173 7.69 -3.39 16.05
N ASP A 174 8.64 -3.83 15.23
CA ASP A 174 9.70 -4.77 15.66
C ASP A 174 10.74 -4.07 16.54
N ALA A 175 11.05 -2.79 16.28
CA ALA A 175 12.00 -1.95 17.03
C ALA A 175 13.42 -2.55 17.15
N THR A 176 13.86 -3.33 16.15
CA THR A 176 15.14 -4.04 16.19
C THR A 176 16.05 -3.71 15.02
N ASP A 177 15.55 -3.75 13.79
CA ASP A 177 16.33 -3.58 12.58
C ASP A 177 15.52 -2.83 11.51
N TYR A 178 16.19 -2.20 10.53
CA TYR A 178 15.51 -1.48 9.44
C TYR A 178 14.81 -2.42 8.44
N VAL A 179 15.34 -3.64 8.25
CA VAL A 179 14.93 -4.55 7.18
C VAL A 179 14.61 -5.94 7.70
N LEU A 180 15.43 -6.47 8.61
CA LEU A 180 15.27 -7.84 9.12
C LEU A 180 14.08 -7.93 10.09
N PRO A 181 13.06 -8.74 9.75
CA PRO A 181 11.88 -8.88 10.59
C PRO A 181 12.18 -9.64 11.88
N ASN A 182 11.49 -9.28 12.95
CA ASN A 182 11.51 -10.01 14.22
C ASN A 182 10.35 -11.02 14.26
N PRO A 183 10.62 -12.34 14.19
CA PRO A 183 9.58 -13.36 14.15
C PRO A 183 8.63 -13.35 15.36
N GLU A 184 9.16 -13.03 16.56
CA GLU A 184 8.35 -13.00 17.78
C GLU A 184 7.34 -11.85 17.75
N ARG A 185 7.77 -10.68 17.27
CA ARG A 185 6.88 -9.51 17.10
C ARG A 185 5.83 -9.74 16.04
N GLN A 186 6.20 -10.38 14.93
CA GLN A 186 5.23 -10.76 13.89
C GLN A 186 4.20 -11.75 14.43
N ALA A 187 4.65 -12.79 15.16
CA ALA A 187 3.75 -13.75 15.80
C ALA A 187 2.83 -13.08 16.84
N GLU A 188 3.33 -12.11 17.60
CA GLU A 188 2.50 -11.31 18.52
C GLU A 188 1.44 -10.52 17.76
N CYS A 189 1.81 -9.88 16.65
CA CYS A 189 0.88 -9.12 15.81
C CYS A 189 -0.27 -10.01 15.30
N VAL A 190 0.06 -11.20 14.78
CA VAL A 190 -0.94 -12.18 14.31
C VAL A 190 -1.86 -12.62 15.45
N ARG A 191 -1.32 -13.03 16.61
CA ARG A 191 -2.14 -13.44 17.75
C ARG A 191 -3.10 -12.34 18.22
N LYS A 192 -2.63 -11.09 18.25
CA LYS A 192 -3.48 -9.95 18.65
C LYS A 192 -4.53 -9.61 17.61
N ALA A 193 -4.26 -9.78 16.31
CA ALA A 193 -5.25 -9.61 15.27
C ALA A 193 -6.36 -10.66 15.37
N ILE A 194 -6.01 -11.92 15.61
CA ILE A 194 -6.95 -13.03 15.83
C ILE A 194 -7.81 -12.75 17.08
N ALA A 195 -7.18 -12.38 18.20
CA ALA A 195 -7.89 -12.02 19.41
C ALA A 195 -8.83 -10.81 19.24
N HIS A 196 -8.41 -9.80 18.44
CA HIS A 196 -9.27 -8.65 18.12
C HIS A 196 -10.51 -9.06 17.31
N ALA A 197 -10.40 -10.12 16.49
CA ALA A 197 -11.53 -10.71 15.78
C ALA A 197 -12.48 -11.53 16.70
N GLY A 198 -12.09 -11.75 17.96
CA GLY A 198 -12.82 -12.66 18.86
C GLY A 198 -12.65 -14.15 18.48
N MET A 199 -11.61 -14.47 17.75
CA MET A 199 -11.29 -15.79 17.20
C MET A 199 -10.12 -16.43 17.96
N THR A 200 -9.89 -17.71 17.68
CA THR A 200 -8.75 -18.50 18.11
C THR A 200 -7.92 -18.97 16.92
N ILE A 201 -6.76 -19.55 17.14
CA ILE A 201 -5.91 -20.04 16.07
C ILE A 201 -6.56 -21.21 15.30
N GLU A 202 -7.44 -21.94 15.93
CA GLU A 202 -8.19 -23.06 15.34
C GLU A 202 -9.25 -22.61 14.34
N ASP A 203 -9.62 -21.33 14.34
CA ASP A 203 -10.57 -20.72 13.41
C ASP A 203 -9.88 -20.22 12.13
N ILE A 204 -8.57 -20.38 12.01
CA ILE A 204 -7.77 -19.89 10.87
C ILE A 204 -7.37 -21.08 9.98
N ASP A 205 -7.69 -21.00 8.69
CA ASP A 205 -7.35 -21.99 7.64
C ASP A 205 -5.86 -21.93 7.23
#